data_71e11b0b34f26e9ae032baf39733368c
#
_entry.id   71e11b0b34f26e9ae032baf39733368c
#
_cell.length_a   1.000
_cell.length_b   1.000
_cell.length_c   1.000
_cell.angle_alpha   90.00
_cell.angle_beta   90.00
_cell.angle_gamma   90.00
#
_symmetry.space_group_name_H-M   'P 1'
#
loop_
_entity.id
_entity.type
_entity.pdbx_description
1 polymer ?
#
loop_
_entity_poly.entity_id
_entity_poly.type
_entity_poly.pdbx_seq_one_letter_code
_entity_poly.pdbx_strand_id
1 'polypeptide(L)'
;MKKISLILLLSPLVLLTGCTTTPEQCDPTNTNIGIMDKISCNYSGNYQARIDKKERILEDEKRANAQFREIYATIEKQKKSTSLSVKQKQAQLQKLKTELTQLTKEVKEKAKNRDDLQAQVKDIEQQMNKVNNSNASDMEKQVELDKLNKKLQQLQKALNI
;
A
#
# COMPACT_ATOMS: atom_id res chain seq x y z
N MET A 1 -66.99 39.15 15.58
CA MET A 1 -66.23 38.17 14.78
C MET A 1 -64.79 38.65 14.75
N LYS A 2 -63.94 38.15 15.67
CA LYS A 2 -62.52 38.58 15.84
C LYS A 2 -61.65 37.75 14.91
N LYS A 3 -60.94 38.40 13.97
CA LYS A 3 -59.93 37.76 13.12
C LYS A 3 -58.65 37.67 13.94
N ILE A 4 -58.25 36.46 14.30
CA ILE A 4 -56.99 36.15 14.92
C ILE A 4 -55.92 36.06 13.81
N SER A 5 -55.03 37.04 13.78
CA SER A 5 -53.91 37.11 12.86
C SER A 5 -52.79 36.20 13.44
N LEU A 6 -52.57 35.03 12.85
CA LEU A 6 -51.53 34.12 13.20
C LEU A 6 -50.23 34.58 12.57
N ILE A 7 -49.42 35.29 13.33
CA ILE A 7 -48.06 35.67 12.91
C ILE A 7 -47.17 34.46 13.04
N LEU A 8 -46.88 33.85 11.87
CA LEU A 8 -45.92 32.77 11.73
C LEU A 8 -44.52 33.36 11.91
N LEU A 9 -43.93 33.12 13.10
CA LEU A 9 -42.53 33.42 13.38
C LEU A 9 -41.67 32.44 12.54
N LEU A 10 -41.29 32.88 11.35
CA LEU A 10 -40.28 32.22 10.54
C LEU A 10 -38.90 32.47 11.17
N SER A 11 -38.49 31.55 12.03
CA SER A 11 -37.11 31.56 12.59
C SER A 11 -36.15 31.19 11.45
N PRO A 12 -35.20 32.07 11.07
CA PRO A 12 -34.15 31.68 10.12
C PRO A 12 -33.23 30.70 10.82
N LEU A 13 -33.33 29.44 10.44
CA LEU A 13 -32.35 28.42 10.79
C LEU A 13 -31.04 28.81 10.10
N VAL A 14 -30.19 29.55 10.78
CA VAL A 14 -28.85 29.86 10.33
C VAL A 14 -28.09 28.53 10.30
N LEU A 15 -27.96 27.95 9.11
CA LEU A 15 -27.06 26.85 8.83
C LEU A 15 -25.63 27.36 9.06
N LEU A 16 -25.11 27.13 10.26
CA LEU A 16 -23.70 27.27 10.56
C LEU A 16 -22.97 26.20 9.76
N THR A 17 -22.70 26.48 8.49
CA THR A 17 -21.72 25.75 7.73
C THR A 17 -20.34 26.07 8.29
N GLY A 18 -20.01 25.47 9.43
CA GLY A 18 -18.67 25.50 9.96
C GLY A 18 -17.71 24.98 8.88
N CYS A 19 -16.76 25.79 8.46
CA CYS A 19 -15.65 25.34 7.63
C CYS A 19 -14.92 24.24 8.41
N THR A 20 -15.24 23.00 8.14
CA THR A 20 -14.50 21.85 8.71
C THR A 20 -13.18 21.74 7.96
N THR A 21 -12.10 22.13 8.60
CA THR A 21 -10.75 21.91 8.09
C THR A 21 -10.47 20.42 7.99
N THR A 22 -9.92 19.97 6.88
CA THR A 22 -9.52 18.57 6.69
C THR A 22 -8.10 18.32 7.22
N PRO A 23 -7.71 17.10 7.57
CA PRO A 23 -6.34 16.77 7.98
C PRO A 23 -5.29 17.17 6.95
N GLU A 24 -5.62 17.14 5.65
CA GLU A 24 -4.73 17.54 4.56
C GLU A 24 -4.47 19.06 4.56
N GLN A 25 -5.44 19.87 4.92
CA GLN A 25 -5.31 21.33 5.04
C GLN A 25 -4.50 21.74 6.28
N CYS A 26 -4.47 20.89 7.31
CA CYS A 26 -3.76 21.13 8.56
C CYS A 26 -2.28 20.75 8.47
N ASP A 27 -1.54 21.30 7.49
CA ASP A 27 -0.09 21.08 7.38
C ASP A 27 0.68 22.07 8.25
N PRO A 28 1.41 21.60 9.30
CA PRO A 28 2.18 22.48 10.16
C PRO A 28 3.32 23.20 9.42
N THR A 29 3.74 22.69 8.26
CA THR A 29 4.78 23.32 7.42
C THR A 29 4.22 24.38 6.47
N ASN A 30 2.90 24.47 6.34
CA ASN A 30 2.26 25.47 5.51
C ASN A 30 2.22 26.82 6.25
N THR A 31 3.07 27.75 5.83
CA THR A 31 3.17 29.11 6.40
C THR A 31 1.99 30.00 6.02
N ASN A 32 1.21 29.62 5.00
CA ASN A 32 0.09 30.42 4.49
C ASN A 32 -1.24 30.14 5.20
N ILE A 33 -1.26 29.23 6.17
CA ILE A 33 -2.47 28.95 6.96
C ILE A 33 -2.73 30.08 7.94
N GLY A 34 -3.95 30.63 7.92
CA GLY A 34 -4.40 31.66 8.84
C GLY A 34 -4.38 31.21 10.31
N ILE A 35 -4.30 32.14 11.24
CA ILE A 35 -4.28 31.85 12.68
C ILE A 35 -5.55 31.09 13.12
N MET A 36 -6.70 31.47 12.57
CA MET A 36 -7.98 30.80 12.87
C MET A 36 -8.01 29.35 12.38
N ASP A 37 -7.44 29.08 11.21
CA ASP A 37 -7.34 27.71 10.69
C ASP A 37 -6.38 26.86 11.52
N LYS A 38 -5.28 27.45 12.01
CA LYS A 38 -4.35 26.75 12.93
C LYS A 38 -5.05 26.36 14.24
N ILE A 39 -5.84 27.28 14.78
CA ILE A 39 -6.65 27.01 16.00
C ILE A 39 -7.67 25.91 15.70
N SER A 40 -8.40 25.99 14.59
CA SER A 40 -9.35 24.98 14.15
C SER A 40 -8.69 23.61 13.97
N CYS A 41 -7.52 23.54 13.33
CA CYS A 41 -6.74 22.32 13.15
C CYS A 41 -6.34 21.67 14.48
N ASN A 42 -6.03 22.48 15.49
CA ASN A 42 -5.65 22.00 16.82
C ASN A 42 -6.86 21.43 17.58
N TYR A 43 -7.97 22.16 17.61
CA TYR A 43 -9.19 21.73 18.32
C TYR A 43 -9.92 20.58 17.63
N SER A 44 -9.85 20.46 16.31
CA SER A 44 -10.49 19.38 15.56
C SER A 44 -9.71 18.06 15.59
N GLY A 45 -8.52 18.02 16.18
CA GLY A 45 -7.64 16.83 16.18
C GLY A 45 -7.03 16.49 14.80
N ASN A 46 -7.17 17.36 13.82
CA ASN A 46 -6.68 17.13 12.45
C ASN A 46 -5.16 16.99 12.37
N TYR A 47 -4.41 17.65 13.24
CA TYR A 47 -2.96 17.46 13.34
C TYR A 47 -2.64 16.04 13.80
N GLN A 48 -3.33 15.51 14.83
CA GLN A 48 -3.12 14.15 15.30
C GLN A 48 -3.51 13.14 14.23
N ALA A 49 -4.66 13.30 13.58
CA ALA A 49 -5.11 12.43 12.49
C ALA A 49 -4.09 12.37 11.34
N ARG A 50 -3.40 13.49 11.05
CA ARG A 50 -2.33 13.55 10.06
C ARG A 50 -1.08 12.80 10.50
N ILE A 51 -0.68 12.93 11.77
CA ILE A 51 0.44 12.17 12.35
C ILE A 51 0.14 10.69 12.26
N ASP A 52 -1.02 10.24 12.75
CA ASP A 52 -1.45 8.84 12.74
C ASP A 52 -1.49 8.27 11.32
N LYS A 53 -1.91 9.08 10.34
CA LYS A 53 -1.88 8.68 8.92
C LYS A 53 -0.46 8.45 8.42
N LYS A 54 0.48 9.36 8.75
CA LYS A 54 1.89 9.23 8.37
C LYS A 54 2.57 8.04 9.06
N GLU A 55 2.26 7.81 10.33
CA GLU A 55 2.79 6.66 11.07
C GLU A 55 2.31 5.34 10.46
N ARG A 56 1.03 5.23 10.11
CA ARG A 56 0.50 4.05 9.40
C ARG A 56 1.18 3.82 8.05
N ILE A 57 1.41 4.89 7.28
CA ILE A 57 2.14 4.79 6.00
C ILE A 57 3.56 4.27 6.24
N LEU A 58 4.27 4.82 7.21
CA LEU A 58 5.63 4.40 7.56
C LEU A 58 5.69 2.93 8.01
N GLU A 59 4.72 2.50 8.81
CA GLU A 59 4.63 1.11 9.25
C GLU A 59 4.36 0.16 8.08
N ASP A 60 3.46 0.55 7.17
CA ASP A 60 3.18 -0.19 5.94
C ASP A 60 4.39 -0.31 5.03
N GLU A 61 5.17 0.76 4.88
CA GLU A 61 6.42 0.75 4.10
C GLU A 61 7.47 -0.15 4.74
N LYS A 62 7.63 -0.11 6.07
CA LYS A 62 8.53 -1.01 6.81
C LYS A 62 8.12 -2.48 6.63
N ARG A 63 6.83 -2.77 6.68
CA ARG A 63 6.30 -4.12 6.47
C ARG A 63 6.56 -4.59 5.04
N ALA A 64 6.27 -3.76 4.04
CA ALA A 64 6.53 -4.09 2.64
C ALA A 64 8.03 -4.35 2.39
N ASN A 65 8.91 -3.50 2.92
CA ASN A 65 10.36 -3.71 2.85
C ASN A 65 10.81 -5.02 3.50
N ALA A 66 10.20 -5.41 4.62
CA ALA A 66 10.49 -6.69 5.28
C ALA A 66 10.06 -7.88 4.39
N GLN A 67 8.89 -7.81 3.75
CA GLN A 67 8.43 -8.82 2.81
C GLN A 67 9.37 -8.96 1.61
N PHE A 68 9.80 -7.85 0.99
CA PHE A 68 10.78 -7.91 -0.11
C PHE A 68 12.07 -8.59 0.31
N ARG A 69 12.62 -8.25 1.50
CA ARG A 69 13.84 -8.89 2.02
C ARG A 69 13.67 -10.40 2.24
N GLU A 70 12.52 -10.83 2.75
CA GLU A 70 12.23 -12.25 2.95
C GLU A 70 12.15 -12.98 1.61
N ILE A 71 11.47 -12.40 0.62
CA ILE A 71 11.37 -12.96 -0.73
C ILE A 71 12.77 -13.08 -1.38
N TYR A 72 13.60 -12.02 -1.29
CA TYR A 72 14.97 -12.08 -1.81
C TYR A 72 15.81 -13.19 -1.15
N ALA A 73 15.72 -13.32 0.17
CA ALA A 73 16.41 -14.38 0.90
C ALA A 73 15.91 -15.77 0.47
N THR A 74 14.62 -15.94 0.23
CA THR A 74 14.03 -17.20 -0.25
C THR A 74 14.49 -17.51 -1.68
N ILE A 75 14.56 -16.52 -2.58
CA ILE A 75 15.11 -16.68 -3.94
C ILE A 75 16.57 -17.11 -3.89
N GLU A 76 17.40 -16.42 -3.11
CA GLU A 76 18.83 -16.75 -2.99
C GLU A 76 19.06 -18.16 -2.40
N LYS A 77 18.25 -18.54 -1.41
CA LYS A 77 18.28 -19.88 -0.84
C LYS A 77 17.90 -20.93 -1.89
N GLN A 78 16.88 -20.67 -2.69
CA GLN A 78 16.47 -21.55 -3.77
C GLN A 78 17.55 -21.70 -4.83
N LYS A 79 18.22 -20.64 -5.23
CA LYS A 79 19.32 -20.65 -6.20
C LYS A 79 20.52 -21.48 -5.72
N LYS A 80 20.84 -21.43 -4.42
CA LYS A 80 21.94 -22.18 -3.81
C LYS A 80 21.61 -23.62 -3.48
N SER A 81 20.39 -24.07 -3.70
CA SER A 81 19.86 -25.35 -3.24
C SER A 81 20.17 -26.53 -4.16
N THR A 82 21.36 -26.59 -4.77
CA THR A 82 21.77 -27.69 -5.66
C THR A 82 21.81 -29.07 -4.96
N SER A 83 22.02 -29.10 -3.63
CA SER A 83 22.10 -30.30 -2.82
C SER A 83 20.80 -30.72 -2.13
N LEU A 84 19.71 -29.96 -2.30
CA LEU A 84 18.44 -30.28 -1.63
C LEU A 84 17.67 -31.38 -2.36
N SER A 85 16.94 -32.20 -1.58
CA SER A 85 15.99 -33.14 -2.13
C SER A 85 14.86 -32.46 -2.92
N VAL A 86 14.25 -33.17 -3.87
CA VAL A 86 13.11 -32.68 -4.66
C VAL A 86 11.99 -32.12 -3.77
N LYS A 87 11.67 -32.85 -2.68
CA LYS A 87 10.64 -32.42 -1.71
C LYS A 87 10.97 -31.09 -1.04
N GLN A 88 12.23 -30.88 -0.66
CA GLN A 88 12.68 -29.62 -0.05
C GLN A 88 12.65 -28.46 -1.05
N LYS A 89 13.07 -28.70 -2.30
CA LYS A 89 12.96 -27.69 -3.38
C LYS A 89 11.51 -27.29 -3.63
N GLN A 90 10.59 -28.24 -3.68
CA GLN A 90 9.16 -27.98 -3.84
C GLN A 90 8.58 -27.18 -2.67
N ALA A 91 8.95 -27.52 -1.42
CA ALA A 91 8.50 -26.78 -0.24
C ALA A 91 8.98 -25.32 -0.28
N GLN A 92 10.23 -25.07 -0.68
CA GLN A 92 10.77 -23.71 -0.83
C GLN A 92 10.07 -22.92 -1.94
N LEU A 93 9.78 -23.55 -3.09
CA LEU A 93 9.02 -22.91 -4.18
C LEU A 93 7.59 -22.56 -3.74
N GLN A 94 6.96 -23.45 -2.97
CA GLN A 94 5.63 -23.18 -2.43
C GLN A 94 5.65 -22.00 -1.44
N LYS A 95 6.68 -21.93 -0.56
CA LYS A 95 6.88 -20.79 0.32
C LYS A 95 7.03 -19.50 -0.48
N LEU A 96 7.91 -19.46 -1.48
CA LEU A 96 8.12 -18.32 -2.36
C LEU A 96 6.82 -17.89 -3.04
N LYS A 97 6.03 -18.84 -3.55
CA LYS A 97 4.73 -18.57 -4.14
C LYS A 97 3.78 -17.88 -3.16
N THR A 98 3.71 -18.37 -1.92
CA THR A 98 2.84 -17.80 -0.88
C THR A 98 3.25 -16.36 -0.55
N GLU A 99 4.56 -16.12 -0.33
CA GLU A 99 5.11 -14.81 -0.03
C GLU A 99 4.83 -13.80 -1.16
N LEU A 100 5.03 -14.22 -2.42
CA LEU A 100 4.74 -13.40 -3.60
C LEU A 100 3.24 -13.11 -3.76
N THR A 101 2.38 -14.10 -3.52
CA THR A 101 0.94 -13.90 -3.60
C THR A 101 0.47 -12.88 -2.58
N GLN A 102 1.02 -12.92 -1.37
CA GLN A 102 0.70 -11.94 -0.34
C GLN A 102 1.18 -10.53 -0.75
N LEU A 103 2.45 -10.39 -1.15
CA LEU A 103 3.01 -9.11 -1.59
C LEU A 103 2.21 -8.51 -2.76
N THR A 104 1.95 -9.31 -3.80
CA THR A 104 1.23 -8.83 -5.00
C THR A 104 -0.19 -8.43 -4.67
N LYS A 105 -0.87 -9.12 -3.76
CA LYS A 105 -2.20 -8.74 -3.28
C LYS A 105 -2.16 -7.37 -2.58
N GLU A 106 -1.22 -7.18 -1.64
CA GLU A 106 -1.09 -5.92 -0.91
C GLU A 106 -0.75 -4.75 -1.86
N VAL A 107 0.14 -4.97 -2.84
CA VAL A 107 0.47 -3.94 -3.84
C VAL A 107 -0.74 -3.63 -4.72
N LYS A 108 -1.49 -4.61 -5.19
CA LYS A 108 -2.72 -4.38 -5.98
C LYS A 108 -3.73 -3.55 -5.22
N GLU A 109 -3.93 -3.83 -3.94
CA GLU A 109 -4.85 -3.08 -3.09
C GLU A 109 -4.45 -1.61 -2.92
N LYS A 110 -3.15 -1.37 -2.70
CA LYS A 110 -2.59 -0.02 -2.49
C LYS A 110 -2.45 0.78 -3.79
N ALA A 111 -2.27 0.12 -4.91
CA ALA A 111 -1.99 0.71 -6.21
C ALA A 111 -3.18 0.65 -7.18
N LYS A 112 -4.42 0.71 -6.67
CA LYS A 112 -5.64 0.60 -7.50
C LYS A 112 -5.70 1.58 -8.67
N ASN A 113 -5.11 2.76 -8.52
CA ASN A 113 -5.11 3.84 -9.52
C ASN A 113 -3.74 4.02 -10.20
N ARG A 114 -2.87 3.01 -10.14
CA ARG A 114 -1.52 3.01 -10.70
C ARG A 114 -1.37 1.85 -11.69
N ASP A 115 -1.72 2.11 -12.95
CA ASP A 115 -1.69 1.10 -14.01
C ASP A 115 -0.28 0.53 -14.23
N ASP A 116 0.75 1.34 -14.02
CA ASP A 116 2.16 0.94 -14.09
C ASP A 116 2.53 -0.13 -13.05
N LEU A 117 2.04 0.02 -11.81
CA LEU A 117 2.25 -0.96 -10.74
C LEU A 117 1.41 -2.22 -10.96
N GLN A 118 0.17 -2.08 -11.44
CA GLN A 118 -0.69 -3.21 -11.78
C GLN A 118 -0.06 -4.08 -12.87
N ALA A 119 0.53 -3.45 -13.90
CA ALA A 119 1.25 -4.15 -14.96
C ALA A 119 2.48 -4.91 -14.42
N GLN A 120 3.27 -4.28 -13.55
CA GLN A 120 4.44 -4.93 -12.93
C GLN A 120 4.06 -6.11 -12.05
N VAL A 121 2.98 -5.99 -11.27
CA VAL A 121 2.45 -7.10 -10.45
C VAL A 121 2.03 -8.27 -11.31
N LYS A 122 1.28 -8.02 -12.39
CA LYS A 122 0.88 -9.06 -13.34
C LYS A 122 2.09 -9.77 -13.96
N ASP A 123 3.13 -9.01 -14.26
CA ASP A 123 4.36 -9.53 -14.84
C ASP A 123 5.15 -10.41 -13.84
N ILE A 124 5.16 -10.05 -12.56
CA ILE A 124 5.71 -10.88 -11.47
C ILE A 124 4.92 -12.18 -11.31
N GLU A 125 3.60 -12.13 -11.34
CA GLU A 125 2.74 -13.33 -11.26
C GLU A 125 2.98 -14.29 -12.42
N GLN A 126 3.13 -13.76 -13.63
CA GLN A 126 3.48 -14.56 -14.81
C GLN A 126 4.88 -15.17 -14.68
N GLN A 127 5.85 -14.41 -14.16
CA GLN A 127 7.21 -14.89 -13.95
C GLN A 127 7.24 -16.02 -12.91
N MET A 128 6.48 -15.89 -11.83
CA MET A 128 6.37 -16.95 -10.81
C MET A 128 5.79 -18.25 -11.37
N ASN A 129 4.84 -18.18 -12.30
CA ASN A 129 4.31 -19.35 -12.97
C ASN A 129 5.38 -20.07 -13.80
N LYS A 130 6.33 -19.34 -14.43
CA LYS A 130 7.47 -19.95 -15.12
C LYS A 130 8.43 -20.65 -14.18
N VAL A 131 8.73 -20.02 -13.02
CA VAL A 131 9.55 -20.65 -11.96
C VAL A 131 8.92 -21.94 -11.45
N ASN A 132 7.59 -22.00 -11.34
CA ASN A 132 6.85 -23.17 -10.85
C ASN A 132 6.64 -24.27 -11.90
N ASN A 133 7.10 -24.09 -13.14
CA ASN A 133 6.97 -25.12 -14.15
C ASN A 133 7.68 -26.40 -13.71
N SER A 134 6.92 -27.46 -13.49
CA SER A 134 7.44 -28.75 -13.02
C SER A 134 8.40 -29.41 -14.01
N ASN A 135 8.24 -29.12 -15.29
CA ASN A 135 9.04 -29.71 -16.39
C ASN A 135 10.35 -28.97 -16.67
N ALA A 136 10.58 -27.81 -16.05
CA ALA A 136 11.80 -27.04 -16.23
C ALA A 136 12.96 -27.68 -15.46
N SER A 137 14.15 -27.71 -16.07
CA SER A 137 15.38 -28.10 -15.41
C SER A 137 15.77 -27.16 -14.27
N ASP A 138 16.63 -27.58 -13.35
CA ASP A 138 17.12 -26.72 -12.26
C ASP A 138 17.82 -25.46 -12.80
N MET A 139 18.54 -25.56 -13.92
CA MET A 139 19.20 -24.41 -14.57
C MET A 139 18.17 -23.42 -15.13
N GLU A 140 17.13 -23.89 -15.81
CA GLU A 140 16.05 -23.02 -16.29
C GLU A 140 15.33 -22.33 -15.15
N LYS A 141 15.06 -23.04 -14.05
CA LYS A 141 14.46 -22.45 -12.86
C LYS A 141 15.34 -21.37 -12.24
N GLN A 142 16.66 -21.55 -12.22
CA GLN A 142 17.59 -20.50 -11.75
C GLN A 142 17.51 -19.24 -12.61
N VAL A 143 17.49 -19.39 -13.95
CA VAL A 143 17.33 -18.24 -14.87
C VAL A 143 16.00 -17.53 -14.62
N GLU A 144 14.92 -18.25 -14.44
CA GLU A 144 13.60 -17.65 -14.17
C GLU A 144 13.54 -16.98 -12.79
N LEU A 145 14.26 -17.50 -11.78
CA LEU A 145 14.41 -16.86 -10.46
C LEU A 145 15.21 -15.55 -10.56
N ASP A 146 16.25 -15.48 -11.39
CA ASP A 146 17.00 -14.25 -11.64
C ASP A 146 16.13 -13.18 -12.30
N LYS A 147 15.30 -13.57 -13.26
CA LYS A 147 14.33 -12.67 -13.89
C LYS A 147 13.31 -12.17 -12.88
N LEU A 148 12.79 -13.06 -12.03
CA LEU A 148 11.86 -12.72 -10.96
C LEU A 148 12.48 -11.71 -9.99
N ASN A 149 13.73 -11.93 -9.58
CA ASN A 149 14.47 -11.02 -8.70
C ASN A 149 14.58 -9.61 -9.29
N LYS A 150 14.94 -9.50 -10.59
CA LYS A 150 15.01 -8.21 -11.29
C LYS A 150 13.67 -7.48 -11.33
N LYS A 151 12.57 -8.21 -11.59
CA LYS A 151 11.21 -7.64 -11.62
C LYS A 151 10.78 -7.14 -10.24
N LEU A 152 11.10 -7.88 -9.19
CA LEU A 152 10.84 -7.46 -7.81
C LEU A 152 11.62 -6.19 -7.44
N GLN A 153 12.89 -6.06 -7.87
CA GLN A 153 13.67 -4.85 -7.66
C GLN A 153 13.06 -3.64 -8.39
N GLN A 154 12.52 -3.84 -9.60
CA GLN A 154 11.83 -2.80 -10.34
C GLN A 154 10.56 -2.36 -9.61
N LEU A 155 9.74 -3.31 -9.14
CA LEU A 155 8.54 -3.03 -8.37
C LEU A 155 8.87 -2.29 -7.07
N GLN A 156 9.90 -2.72 -6.32
CA GLN A 156 10.33 -2.07 -5.10
C GLN A 156 10.73 -0.60 -5.34
N LYS A 157 11.51 -0.35 -6.40
CA LYS A 157 11.87 1.02 -6.82
C LYS A 157 10.65 1.86 -7.19
N ALA A 158 9.68 1.28 -7.90
CA ALA A 158 8.47 1.98 -8.31
C ALA A 158 7.54 2.31 -7.13
N LEU A 159 7.65 1.55 -6.03
CA LEU A 159 6.97 1.79 -4.77
C LEU A 159 7.69 2.83 -3.88
N ASN A 160 8.92 3.20 -4.20
CA ASN A 160 9.80 4.09 -3.41
C ASN A 160 10.07 3.58 -1.98
N ILE A 161 10.27 2.28 -1.80
CA ILE A 161 10.52 1.62 -0.51
C ILE A 161 11.80 0.79 -0.50
#